data_6e792a031ed8c34997f8f348d9102eba
#
_entry.id   6e792a031ed8c34997f8f348d9102eba
#
_cell.length_a   1.000
_cell.length_b   1.000
_cell.length_c   1.000
_cell.angle_alpha   90.00
_cell.angle_beta   90.00
_cell.angle_gamma   90.00
#
_symmetry.space_group_name_H-M   'P 1'
#
loop_
_entity.id
_entity.type
_entity.pdbx_description
1 polymer ?
#
loop_
_entity_poly.entity_id
_entity_poly.type
_entity_poly.pdbx_seq_one_letter_code
_entity_poly.pdbx_strand_id
1 'polypeptide(L)'
;MKDLVIGLSLLGMVSACSPAPQAKDNVEEDYCQYVNPFIGNADNGHTFPGACAPFGLIQASPDNYEDNFIEGFAQTHLNGTGCPDLGDILLFPFCGDIKDNTYKSEYDKSTQKASPGYYAVTLSDYGVDAEITATAHTALHRYKFNNEGPARLLVDLQRGMVGSKDALKTHVLEAELEMPDNQTITGHNQTRAWVTRHYFYVIKFDRPYTVKEELPTEKGEKAKRLILEFDTKPGEAVQVKIAMSSVIIDRALASLQH
;
A
#
# COMPACT_ATOMS: atom_id res chain seq x y z
N MET A 1 61.23 11.10 -84.29
CA MET A 1 60.69 11.80 -83.12
C MET A 1 59.45 11.05 -82.72
N LYS A 2 59.53 10.37 -81.60
CA LYS A 2 58.49 9.47 -81.13
C LYS A 2 57.76 10.13 -79.96
N ASP A 3 56.49 10.42 -80.15
CA ASP A 3 55.65 10.98 -79.10
C ASP A 3 55.19 9.87 -78.17
N LEU A 4 55.45 10.08 -76.85
CA LEU A 4 55.10 9.17 -75.77
C LEU A 4 53.82 9.67 -75.14
N VAL A 5 52.69 8.95 -75.30
CA VAL A 5 51.44 9.22 -74.69
C VAL A 5 51.38 8.46 -73.35
N ILE A 6 51.34 9.21 -72.26
CA ILE A 6 51.16 8.65 -70.93
C ILE A 6 49.63 8.63 -70.61
N GLY A 7 49.11 7.42 -70.54
CA GLY A 7 47.72 7.21 -70.09
C GLY A 7 47.62 7.21 -68.59
N LEU A 8 46.80 8.13 -68.02
CA LEU A 8 46.53 8.25 -66.60
C LEU A 8 45.30 7.42 -66.28
N SER A 9 45.48 6.30 -65.59
CA SER A 9 44.40 5.44 -65.11
C SER A 9 43.86 5.96 -63.78
N LEU A 10 42.62 6.44 -63.79
CA LEU A 10 41.88 6.83 -62.57
C LEU A 10 41.29 5.59 -61.95
N LEU A 11 41.87 5.12 -60.82
CA LEU A 11 41.30 4.08 -59.98
C LEU A 11 40.22 4.74 -59.09
N GLY A 12 38.95 4.49 -59.38
CA GLY A 12 37.82 4.89 -58.50
C GLY A 12 37.75 3.99 -57.30
N MET A 13 38.06 4.51 -56.09
CA MET A 13 37.75 3.85 -54.83
C MET A 13 36.22 3.90 -54.59
N VAL A 14 35.55 2.76 -54.75
CA VAL A 14 34.17 2.60 -54.29
C VAL A 14 34.23 2.33 -52.78
N SER A 15 33.93 3.34 -51.99
CA SER A 15 33.78 3.23 -50.55
C SER A 15 32.48 2.49 -50.27
N ALA A 16 32.52 1.23 -49.93
CA ALA A 16 31.36 0.47 -49.47
C ALA A 16 30.98 0.96 -48.06
N CYS A 17 29.99 1.85 -47.97
CA CYS A 17 29.29 2.11 -46.70
C CYS A 17 28.51 0.88 -46.28
N SER A 18 29.08 0.09 -45.38
CA SER A 18 28.30 -0.91 -44.64
C SER A 18 27.30 -0.19 -43.75
N PRO A 19 25.99 -0.52 -43.80
CA PRO A 19 25.03 0.06 -42.86
C PRO A 19 25.47 -0.30 -41.45
N ALA A 20 25.49 0.72 -40.57
CA ALA A 20 25.71 0.50 -39.15
C ALA A 20 24.69 -0.51 -38.62
N PRO A 21 25.09 -1.42 -37.71
CA PRO A 21 24.12 -2.31 -37.09
C PRO A 21 23.03 -1.48 -36.42
N GLN A 22 21.79 -1.64 -36.87
CA GLN A 22 20.64 -1.06 -36.17
C GLN A 22 20.66 -1.58 -34.74
N ALA A 23 20.72 -0.67 -33.78
CA ALA A 23 20.48 -0.99 -32.38
C ALA A 23 19.09 -1.68 -32.35
N LYS A 24 19.06 -2.94 -31.96
CA LYS A 24 17.79 -3.59 -31.61
C LYS A 24 17.25 -2.77 -30.44
N ASP A 25 16.10 -2.14 -30.63
CA ASP A 25 15.32 -1.63 -29.51
C ASP A 25 15.11 -2.84 -28.59
N ASN A 26 15.87 -2.90 -27.49
CA ASN A 26 15.62 -3.82 -26.41
C ASN A 26 14.30 -3.34 -25.78
N VAL A 27 13.20 -3.81 -26.29
CA VAL A 27 11.92 -3.74 -25.58
C VAL A 27 12.14 -4.55 -24.32
N GLU A 28 12.30 -3.87 -23.20
CA GLU A 28 12.42 -4.50 -21.90
C GLU A 28 11.10 -5.24 -21.65
N GLU A 29 11.17 -6.55 -21.58
CA GLU A 29 9.98 -7.39 -21.40
C GLU A 29 9.43 -7.12 -19.99
N ASP A 30 8.16 -6.68 -19.90
CA ASP A 30 7.48 -6.50 -18.62
C ASP A 30 7.07 -7.85 -18.03
N TYR A 31 7.92 -8.41 -17.18
CA TYR A 31 7.66 -9.67 -16.49
C TYR A 31 6.54 -9.59 -15.45
N CYS A 32 6.13 -8.39 -15.03
CA CYS A 32 5.03 -8.21 -14.08
C CYS A 32 3.70 -8.75 -14.61
N GLN A 33 3.52 -8.78 -15.92
CA GLN A 33 2.32 -9.34 -16.57
C GLN A 33 2.10 -10.85 -16.30
N TYR A 34 3.16 -11.59 -15.94
CA TYR A 34 3.08 -13.02 -15.62
C TYR A 34 2.84 -13.31 -14.15
N VAL A 35 2.80 -12.29 -13.30
CA VAL A 35 2.61 -12.43 -11.86
C VAL A 35 1.12 -12.34 -11.52
N ASN A 36 0.60 -13.36 -10.84
CA ASN A 36 -0.74 -13.33 -10.27
C ASN A 36 -0.67 -13.24 -8.74
N PRO A 37 -0.89 -12.04 -8.15
CA PRO A 37 -0.83 -11.86 -6.68
C PRO A 37 -1.92 -12.60 -5.91
N PHE A 38 -2.94 -13.12 -6.56
CA PHE A 38 -4.01 -13.89 -5.89
C PHE A 38 -3.65 -15.35 -5.63
N ILE A 39 -2.49 -15.83 -6.10
CA ILE A 39 -2.05 -17.20 -5.81
C ILE A 39 -1.79 -17.35 -4.31
N GLY A 40 -2.51 -18.28 -3.68
CA GLY A 40 -2.36 -18.61 -2.25
C GLY A 40 -3.08 -17.68 -1.28
N ASN A 41 -3.89 -16.71 -1.74
CA ASN A 41 -4.65 -15.83 -0.85
C ASN A 41 -5.98 -16.42 -0.36
N ALA A 42 -6.29 -17.66 -0.73
CA ALA A 42 -7.50 -18.36 -0.30
C ALA A 42 -7.16 -19.60 0.53
N ASP A 43 -8.09 -20.04 1.33
CA ASP A 43 -7.99 -21.20 2.22
C ASP A 43 -6.72 -21.17 3.10
N ASN A 44 -5.88 -22.20 2.99
CA ASN A 44 -4.65 -22.35 3.78
C ASN A 44 -3.39 -21.86 3.05
N GLY A 45 -3.52 -21.01 2.05
CA GLY A 45 -2.37 -20.48 1.31
C GLY A 45 -1.56 -19.45 2.08
N HIS A 46 -2.22 -18.68 2.94
CA HIS A 46 -1.63 -17.68 3.84
C HIS A 46 -0.75 -16.64 3.13
N THR A 47 -1.17 -16.23 1.92
CA THR A 47 -0.56 -15.11 1.20
C THR A 47 -1.52 -13.93 1.18
N PHE A 48 -1.03 -12.74 0.88
CA PHE A 48 -1.83 -11.53 0.73
C PHE A 48 -1.72 -10.99 -0.71
N PRO A 49 -2.79 -10.45 -1.30
CA PRO A 49 -2.79 -9.94 -2.67
C PRO A 49 -2.36 -8.47 -2.78
N GLY A 50 -2.04 -7.83 -1.67
CA GLY A 50 -1.82 -6.40 -1.58
C GLY A 50 -0.50 -5.93 -2.15
N ALA A 51 -0.30 -4.61 -2.08
CA ALA A 51 0.87 -3.94 -2.63
C ALA A 51 2.10 -4.11 -1.71
N CYS A 52 3.20 -4.58 -2.28
CA CYS A 52 4.50 -4.60 -1.61
C CYS A 52 5.63 -4.44 -2.62
N ALA A 53 6.77 -3.90 -2.17
CA ALA A 53 8.02 -3.94 -2.90
C ALA A 53 8.87 -5.12 -2.38
N PRO A 54 9.77 -5.70 -3.21
CA PRO A 54 10.65 -6.76 -2.76
C PRO A 54 11.45 -6.35 -1.52
N PHE A 55 11.41 -7.19 -0.49
CA PHE A 55 12.10 -6.99 0.81
C PHE A 55 11.71 -5.71 1.55
N GLY A 56 10.55 -5.11 1.23
CA GLY A 56 10.05 -3.93 1.90
C GLY A 56 9.48 -4.22 3.29
N LEU A 57 9.48 -3.21 4.16
CA LEU A 57 8.76 -3.22 5.43
C LEU A 57 7.25 -3.13 5.21
N ILE A 58 6.82 -2.39 4.19
CA ILE A 58 5.41 -2.20 3.84
C ILE A 58 4.92 -3.38 2.99
N GLN A 59 3.79 -3.94 3.43
CA GLN A 59 3.03 -5.00 2.80
C GLN A 59 1.54 -4.64 2.95
N ALA A 60 1.14 -3.55 2.27
CA ALA A 60 -0.19 -2.98 2.41
C ALA A 60 -1.24 -3.84 1.69
N SER A 61 -2.20 -4.38 2.44
CA SER A 61 -3.15 -5.35 1.92
C SER A 61 -4.49 -5.26 2.66
N PRO A 62 -5.60 -5.73 2.06
CA PRO A 62 -6.83 -5.91 2.79
C PRO A 62 -6.70 -7.00 3.86
N ASP A 63 -7.32 -6.76 5.00
CA ASP A 63 -7.61 -7.74 6.04
C ASP A 63 -9.01 -8.32 5.81
N ASN A 64 -9.07 -9.63 5.76
CA ASN A 64 -10.29 -10.38 5.48
C ASN A 64 -10.32 -11.64 6.38
N TYR A 65 -11.03 -11.56 7.50
CA TYR A 65 -11.21 -12.67 8.44
C TYR A 65 -12.54 -13.40 8.25
N GLU A 66 -13.50 -12.75 7.60
CA GLU A 66 -14.76 -13.34 7.22
C GLU A 66 -14.89 -13.31 5.69
N ASP A 67 -15.32 -14.42 5.11
CA ASP A 67 -15.55 -14.49 3.67
C ASP A 67 -16.46 -13.35 3.18
N ASN A 68 -16.06 -12.72 2.08
CA ASN A 68 -16.74 -11.60 1.43
C ASN A 68 -16.75 -10.26 2.20
N PHE A 69 -16.04 -10.14 3.33
CA PHE A 69 -15.88 -8.87 4.03
C PHE A 69 -14.42 -8.42 4.04
N ILE A 70 -14.19 -7.13 3.87
CA ILE A 70 -12.91 -6.47 4.16
C ILE A 70 -13.09 -5.65 5.43
N GLU A 71 -12.21 -5.87 6.40
CA GLU A 71 -12.21 -5.20 7.69
C GLU A 71 -11.27 -4.00 7.74
N GLY A 72 -10.54 -3.76 6.67
CA GLY A 72 -9.62 -2.65 6.50
C GLY A 72 -8.38 -3.02 5.71
N PHE A 73 -7.41 -2.15 5.76
CA PHE A 73 -6.15 -2.27 5.02
C PHE A 73 -4.99 -2.00 5.98
N ALA A 74 -4.37 -3.08 6.48
CA ALA A 74 -3.19 -2.96 7.33
C ALA A 74 -1.91 -2.77 6.48
N GLN A 75 -0.86 -2.24 7.11
CA GLN A 75 0.37 -1.89 6.42
C GLN A 75 1.43 -2.99 6.45
N THR A 76 1.23 -4.00 7.29
CA THR A 76 2.18 -5.10 7.44
C THR A 76 1.46 -6.44 7.49
N HIS A 77 1.97 -7.43 6.75
CA HIS A 77 1.42 -8.79 6.70
C HIS A 77 2.54 -9.83 6.68
N LEU A 78 2.30 -10.97 7.34
CA LEU A 78 3.10 -12.17 7.11
C LEU A 78 2.69 -12.84 5.79
N ASN A 79 3.62 -13.54 5.18
CA ASN A 79 3.38 -14.25 3.94
C ASN A 79 3.83 -15.71 4.06
N GLY A 80 2.93 -16.64 3.73
CA GLY A 80 3.20 -18.07 3.69
C GLY A 80 3.26 -18.76 5.07
N THR A 81 2.82 -18.10 6.14
CA THR A 81 2.73 -18.70 7.47
C THR A 81 1.28 -18.74 7.93
N GLY A 82 0.84 -19.83 8.55
CA GLY A 82 -0.49 -19.94 9.15
C GLY A 82 -0.61 -19.31 10.55
N CYS A 83 0.28 -18.39 10.90
CA CYS A 83 0.34 -17.79 12.22
C CYS A 83 0.06 -16.30 12.17
N PRO A 84 -0.82 -15.77 13.04
CA PRO A 84 -1.11 -14.35 13.09
C PRO A 84 0.04 -13.59 13.75
N ASP A 85 0.62 -12.65 13.05
CA ASP A 85 1.48 -11.59 13.56
C ASP A 85 1.43 -10.42 12.58
N LEU A 86 1.94 -9.24 12.97
CA LEU A 86 1.86 -8.02 12.18
C LEU A 86 0.43 -7.43 12.16
N GLY A 87 -0.04 -6.89 11.02
CA GLY A 87 -1.34 -6.21 10.91
C GLY A 87 -1.33 -4.80 11.49
N ASP A 88 -0.17 -4.14 11.42
CA ASP A 88 0.02 -2.81 12.02
C ASP A 88 -0.64 -1.72 11.17
N ILE A 89 -1.19 -0.72 11.84
CA ILE A 89 -1.83 0.48 11.27
C ILE A 89 -2.92 0.09 10.26
N LEU A 90 -4.09 -0.25 10.77
CA LEU A 90 -5.23 -0.56 9.92
C LEU A 90 -5.99 0.72 9.56
N LEU A 91 -6.29 0.86 8.28
CA LEU A 91 -7.16 1.91 7.76
C LEU A 91 -8.47 1.30 7.26
N PHE A 92 -9.61 1.84 7.69
CA PHE A 92 -10.91 1.46 7.13
C PHE A 92 -11.67 2.70 6.66
N PRO A 93 -11.79 2.91 5.33
CA PRO A 93 -12.53 4.03 4.76
C PRO A 93 -14.03 3.70 4.66
N PHE A 94 -14.88 4.66 5.00
CA PHE A 94 -16.34 4.52 4.91
C PHE A 94 -17.02 5.86 4.67
N CYS A 95 -18.21 5.83 4.08
CA CYS A 95 -19.04 6.99 3.84
C CYS A 95 -20.27 6.95 4.77
N GLY A 96 -20.57 8.06 5.43
CA GLY A 96 -21.68 8.13 6.37
C GLY A 96 -21.38 7.48 7.73
N ASP A 97 -22.37 6.78 8.28
CA ASP A 97 -22.24 6.12 9.58
C ASP A 97 -21.91 4.63 9.42
N ILE A 98 -21.24 4.08 10.43
CA ILE A 98 -20.92 2.66 10.48
C ILE A 98 -22.19 1.82 10.66
N LYS A 99 -22.29 0.76 9.85
CA LYS A 99 -23.37 -0.23 9.95
C LYS A 99 -23.06 -1.24 11.06
N ASP A 100 -24.08 -1.56 11.85
CA ASP A 100 -24.05 -2.61 12.88
C ASP A 100 -22.89 -2.53 13.89
N ASN A 101 -22.33 -1.34 14.11
CA ASN A 101 -21.17 -1.10 14.96
C ASN A 101 -19.92 -1.95 14.57
N THR A 102 -19.84 -2.40 13.31
CA THR A 102 -18.71 -3.17 12.79
C THR A 102 -17.98 -2.40 11.72
N TYR A 103 -16.66 -2.34 11.82
CA TYR A 103 -15.79 -1.71 10.81
C TYR A 103 -15.40 -2.75 9.77
N LYS A 104 -16.37 -3.13 8.92
CA LYS A 104 -16.18 -4.03 7.79
C LYS A 104 -17.13 -3.70 6.67
N SER A 105 -16.81 -4.08 5.46
CA SER A 105 -17.65 -3.91 4.28
C SER A 105 -17.68 -5.17 3.45
N GLU A 106 -18.85 -5.51 2.93
CA GLU A 106 -18.92 -6.43 1.81
C GLU A 106 -18.11 -5.90 0.62
N TYR A 107 -17.59 -6.80 -0.18
CA TYR A 107 -16.94 -6.46 -1.44
C TYR A 107 -17.25 -7.51 -2.51
N ASP A 108 -17.30 -7.06 -3.76
CA ASP A 108 -17.42 -7.96 -4.89
C ASP A 108 -16.02 -8.37 -5.41
N LYS A 109 -15.74 -9.67 -5.36
CA LYS A 109 -14.48 -10.23 -5.86
C LYS A 109 -14.17 -9.85 -7.32
N SER A 110 -15.19 -9.57 -8.13
CA SER A 110 -15.03 -9.11 -9.51
C SER A 110 -14.41 -7.70 -9.61
N THR A 111 -14.49 -6.90 -8.55
CA THR A 111 -13.89 -5.56 -8.49
C THR A 111 -12.42 -5.57 -8.09
N GLN A 112 -11.94 -6.70 -7.54
CA GLN A 112 -10.54 -6.82 -7.14
C GLN A 112 -9.61 -6.78 -8.35
N LYS A 113 -8.56 -5.99 -8.22
CA LYS A 113 -7.45 -5.94 -9.16
C LYS A 113 -6.14 -5.99 -8.39
N ALA A 114 -5.21 -6.82 -8.82
CA ALA A 114 -3.89 -6.88 -8.23
C ALA A 114 -2.83 -7.09 -9.32
N SER A 115 -1.71 -6.42 -9.14
CA SER A 115 -0.47 -6.61 -9.88
C SER A 115 0.70 -6.34 -8.94
N PRO A 116 1.94 -6.70 -9.28
CA PRO A 116 3.07 -6.37 -8.42
C PRO A 116 3.10 -4.90 -8.02
N GLY A 117 3.05 -4.64 -6.70
CA GLY A 117 3.02 -3.29 -6.13
C GLY A 117 1.71 -2.52 -6.21
N TYR A 118 0.61 -3.15 -6.63
CA TYR A 118 -0.71 -2.50 -6.73
C TYR A 118 -1.84 -3.44 -6.34
N TYR A 119 -2.83 -2.88 -5.62
CA TYR A 119 -4.10 -3.54 -5.29
C TYR A 119 -5.25 -2.55 -5.37
N ALA A 120 -6.43 -3.01 -5.82
CA ALA A 120 -7.66 -2.22 -5.79
C ALA A 120 -8.89 -3.09 -5.52
N VAL A 121 -9.91 -2.49 -4.90
CA VAL A 121 -11.21 -3.13 -4.63
C VAL A 121 -12.26 -2.07 -4.33
N THR A 122 -13.54 -2.40 -4.56
CA THR A 122 -14.67 -1.57 -4.13
C THR A 122 -15.31 -2.13 -2.86
N LEU A 123 -15.41 -1.30 -1.82
CA LEU A 123 -16.14 -1.58 -0.58
C LEU A 123 -17.62 -1.27 -0.83
N SER A 124 -18.44 -2.31 -1.01
CA SER A 124 -19.80 -2.20 -1.53
C SER A 124 -20.76 -1.51 -0.55
N ASP A 125 -20.61 -1.77 0.75
CA ASP A 125 -21.50 -1.20 1.78
C ASP A 125 -21.43 0.31 1.89
N TYR A 126 -20.25 0.88 1.60
CA TYR A 126 -19.97 2.31 1.76
C TYR A 126 -19.72 3.04 0.45
N GLY A 127 -19.69 2.32 -0.68
CA GLY A 127 -19.42 2.92 -1.99
C GLY A 127 -18.04 3.56 -2.09
N VAL A 128 -17.02 2.90 -1.54
CA VAL A 128 -15.64 3.39 -1.55
C VAL A 128 -14.79 2.53 -2.48
N ASP A 129 -14.18 3.18 -3.48
CA ASP A 129 -13.13 2.54 -4.28
C ASP A 129 -11.77 2.76 -3.58
N ALA A 130 -11.14 1.67 -3.18
CA ALA A 130 -9.83 1.65 -2.55
C ALA A 130 -8.76 1.22 -3.54
N GLU A 131 -7.68 2.00 -3.64
CA GLU A 131 -6.49 1.69 -4.42
C GLU A 131 -5.25 1.84 -3.53
N ILE A 132 -4.32 0.92 -3.66
CA ILE A 132 -3.12 0.88 -2.82
C ILE A 132 -1.90 0.60 -3.70
N THR A 133 -0.82 1.36 -3.48
CA THR A 133 0.51 1.05 -4.00
C THR A 133 1.55 1.21 -2.91
N ALA A 134 2.71 0.60 -3.08
CA ALA A 134 3.74 0.61 -2.05
C ALA A 134 5.16 0.68 -2.61
N THR A 135 6.03 1.34 -1.86
CA THR A 135 7.49 1.19 -1.93
C THR A 135 7.97 0.35 -0.75
N ALA A 136 9.29 0.21 -0.57
CA ALA A 136 9.84 -0.55 0.55
C ALA A 136 9.43 -0.03 1.94
N HIS A 137 9.19 1.27 2.08
CA HIS A 137 8.93 1.91 3.37
C HIS A 137 7.69 2.80 3.39
N THR A 138 6.98 2.94 2.28
CA THR A 138 5.83 3.84 2.17
C THR A 138 4.70 3.17 1.40
N ALA A 139 3.47 3.23 1.93
CA ALA A 139 2.25 2.94 1.19
C ALA A 139 1.56 4.23 0.80
N LEU A 140 0.94 4.24 -0.37
CA LEU A 140 0.00 5.27 -0.78
C LEU A 140 -1.36 4.60 -0.98
N HIS A 141 -2.35 5.03 -0.21
CA HIS A 141 -3.74 4.66 -0.36
C HIS A 141 -4.50 5.80 -1.01
N ARG A 142 -5.41 5.46 -1.90
CA ARG A 142 -6.37 6.39 -2.50
C ARG A 142 -7.77 5.83 -2.28
N TYR A 143 -8.58 6.55 -1.53
CA TYR A 143 -9.96 6.19 -1.22
C TYR A 143 -10.91 7.17 -1.91
N LYS A 144 -11.66 6.72 -2.91
CA LYS A 144 -12.65 7.52 -3.61
C LYS A 144 -14.04 7.22 -3.03
N PHE A 145 -14.67 8.26 -2.49
CA PHE A 145 -15.97 8.18 -1.83
C PHE A 145 -17.08 8.49 -2.84
N ASN A 146 -17.86 7.50 -3.25
CA ASN A 146 -18.86 7.65 -4.31
C ASN A 146 -20.27 7.95 -3.77
N ASN A 147 -20.57 7.63 -2.50
CA ASN A 147 -21.86 7.85 -1.88
C ASN A 147 -21.99 9.26 -1.30
N GLU A 148 -23.23 9.69 -1.11
CA GLU A 148 -23.55 10.89 -0.34
C GLU A 148 -23.23 10.67 1.14
N GLY A 149 -22.79 11.73 1.82
CA GLY A 149 -22.45 11.72 3.24
C GLY A 149 -20.97 12.05 3.49
N PRO A 150 -20.58 12.22 4.76
CA PRO A 150 -19.21 12.55 5.12
C PRO A 150 -18.25 11.39 4.81
N ALA A 151 -17.14 11.71 4.17
CA ALA A 151 -16.03 10.77 3.99
C ALA A 151 -15.29 10.57 5.30
N ARG A 152 -15.16 9.35 5.75
CA ARG A 152 -14.52 9.01 7.02
C ARG A 152 -13.49 7.92 6.85
N LEU A 153 -12.51 7.95 7.75
CA LEU A 153 -11.45 6.97 7.82
C LEU A 153 -11.22 6.57 9.29
N LEU A 154 -11.42 5.30 9.60
CA LEU A 154 -10.87 4.75 10.83
C LEU A 154 -9.37 4.57 10.67
N VAL A 155 -8.60 5.14 11.60
CA VAL A 155 -7.18 4.85 11.81
C VAL A 155 -7.10 4.03 13.09
N ASP A 156 -6.89 2.73 12.95
CA ASP A 156 -6.79 1.79 14.07
C ASP A 156 -5.33 1.42 14.30
N LEU A 157 -4.75 2.00 15.35
CA LEU A 157 -3.36 1.75 15.74
C LEU A 157 -3.24 0.61 16.77
N GLN A 158 -4.39 0.13 17.27
CA GLN A 158 -4.46 -0.99 18.19
C GLN A 158 -4.46 -2.33 17.45
N ARG A 159 -5.11 -2.35 16.28
CA ARG A 159 -5.35 -3.60 15.59
C ARG A 159 -4.04 -4.20 15.08
N GLY A 160 -3.81 -5.45 15.45
CA GLY A 160 -2.88 -6.35 14.82
C GLY A 160 -3.65 -7.49 14.20
N MET A 161 -2.98 -8.47 13.64
CA MET A 161 -3.62 -9.69 13.15
C MET A 161 -4.38 -10.35 14.29
N VAL A 162 -5.69 -10.52 14.12
CA VAL A 162 -6.54 -11.24 15.06
C VAL A 162 -6.48 -12.72 14.71
N GLY A 163 -5.78 -13.50 15.52
CA GLY A 163 -5.78 -14.96 15.39
C GLY A 163 -7.07 -15.59 15.87
N SER A 164 -7.20 -16.89 15.65
CA SER A 164 -8.26 -17.72 16.27
C SER A 164 -8.27 -17.54 17.79
N LYS A 165 -9.42 -17.70 18.38
CA LYS A 165 -9.86 -17.28 19.72
C LYS A 165 -8.88 -17.44 20.92
N ASP A 166 -7.78 -18.15 20.78
CA ASP A 166 -6.99 -18.57 21.93
C ASP A 166 -5.50 -18.31 21.85
N ALA A 167 -4.91 -17.70 20.81
CA ALA A 167 -3.49 -17.76 20.82
C ALA A 167 -2.83 -16.46 20.51
N LEU A 168 -2.53 -15.96 19.55
CA LEU A 168 -1.50 -14.99 19.28
C LEU A 168 -2.12 -13.69 18.74
N LYS A 169 -2.79 -12.99 19.64
CA LYS A 169 -3.19 -11.62 19.33
C LYS A 169 -1.96 -10.72 19.42
N THR A 170 -1.78 -9.85 18.44
CA THR A 170 -0.80 -8.78 18.55
C THR A 170 -1.28 -7.78 19.60
N HIS A 171 -0.44 -7.49 20.57
CA HIS A 171 -0.69 -6.52 21.63
C HIS A 171 0.17 -5.30 21.46
N VAL A 172 -0.41 -4.11 21.66
CA VAL A 172 0.33 -2.87 21.70
C VAL A 172 0.74 -2.58 23.13
N LEU A 173 2.02 -2.73 23.42
CA LEU A 173 2.60 -2.57 24.77
C LEU A 173 2.84 -1.09 25.09
N GLU A 174 3.31 -0.32 24.10
CA GLU A 174 3.55 1.12 24.20
C GLU A 174 3.08 1.78 22.92
N ALA A 175 2.50 2.96 23.03
CA ALA A 175 2.07 3.75 21.90
C ALA A 175 2.22 5.25 22.20
N GLU A 176 2.77 5.94 21.24
CA GLU A 176 2.83 7.39 21.19
C GLU A 176 2.15 7.87 19.91
N LEU A 177 1.38 8.93 20.02
CA LEU A 177 0.71 9.55 18.88
C LEU A 177 0.72 11.06 19.04
N GLU A 178 1.15 11.74 17.98
CA GLU A 178 1.10 13.19 17.85
C GLU A 178 0.36 13.59 16.58
N MET A 179 -0.33 14.71 16.63
CA MET A 179 -1.00 15.34 15.49
C MET A 179 -0.44 16.76 15.34
N PRO A 180 0.74 16.92 14.69
CA PRO A 180 1.41 18.22 14.59
C PRO A 180 0.61 19.25 13.79
N ASP A 181 -0.25 18.79 12.91
CA ASP A 181 -1.19 19.57 12.13
C ASP A 181 -2.45 18.75 11.79
N ASN A 182 -3.37 19.31 11.02
CA ASN A 182 -4.61 18.64 10.62
C ASN A 182 -4.48 17.79 9.34
N GLN A 183 -3.25 17.50 8.90
CA GLN A 183 -2.96 16.62 7.76
C GLN A 183 -1.93 15.54 8.11
N THR A 184 -1.41 15.53 9.34
CA THR A 184 -0.30 14.65 9.71
C THR A 184 -0.58 14.00 11.06
N ILE A 185 -0.35 12.68 11.13
CA ILE A 185 -0.27 11.91 12.37
C ILE A 185 1.10 11.27 12.40
N THR A 186 1.79 11.36 13.52
CA THR A 186 3.07 10.69 13.76
C THR A 186 3.01 9.88 15.05
N GLY A 187 3.86 8.89 15.16
CA GLY A 187 3.91 8.12 16.39
C GLY A 187 4.89 6.97 16.38
N HIS A 188 4.85 6.26 17.48
CA HIS A 188 5.63 5.08 17.73
C HIS A 188 4.79 4.06 18.47
N ASN A 189 4.85 2.80 18.04
CA ASN A 189 4.27 1.68 18.76
C ASN A 189 5.32 0.62 19.05
N GLN A 190 5.22 0.03 20.24
CA GLN A 190 5.85 -1.25 20.56
C GLN A 190 4.78 -2.33 20.56
N THR A 191 4.94 -3.32 19.73
CA THR A 191 3.97 -4.42 19.60
C THR A 191 4.62 -5.76 19.94
N ARG A 192 3.81 -6.71 20.35
CA ARG A 192 4.22 -8.09 20.66
C ARG A 192 3.17 -9.09 20.23
N ALA A 193 3.58 -10.06 19.42
CA ALA A 193 2.92 -11.34 19.23
C ALA A 193 3.99 -12.44 19.39
N TRP A 194 4.58 -12.95 18.33
CA TRP A 194 5.72 -13.87 18.40
C TRP A 194 7.00 -13.17 18.85
N VAL A 195 7.21 -11.96 18.33
CA VAL A 195 8.35 -11.13 18.70
C VAL A 195 7.88 -9.78 19.20
N THR A 196 8.70 -9.15 20.03
CA THR A 196 8.51 -7.74 20.37
C THR A 196 9.21 -6.91 19.32
N ARG A 197 8.49 -5.96 18.74
CA ARG A 197 9.04 -5.06 17.72
C ARG A 197 8.60 -3.63 17.96
N HIS A 198 9.38 -2.72 17.45
CA HIS A 198 9.09 -1.30 17.44
C HIS A 198 8.85 -0.84 16.01
N TYR A 199 7.90 0.08 15.81
CA TYR A 199 7.78 0.81 14.58
C TYR A 199 7.41 2.26 14.84
N PHE A 200 8.04 3.13 14.09
CA PHE A 200 7.75 4.55 13.99
C PHE A 200 6.98 4.77 12.71
N TYR A 201 5.98 5.65 12.75
CA TYR A 201 5.13 5.88 11.60
C TYR A 201 4.80 7.35 11.39
N VAL A 202 4.55 7.69 10.14
CA VAL A 202 3.98 8.96 9.72
C VAL A 202 2.84 8.67 8.77
N ILE A 203 1.65 9.21 9.07
CA ILE A 203 0.47 9.14 8.21
C ILE A 203 0.21 10.56 7.74
N LYS A 204 0.25 10.78 6.42
CA LYS A 204 0.03 12.09 5.82
C LYS A 204 -1.14 12.06 4.86
N PHE A 205 -2.03 13.03 5.00
CA PHE A 205 -3.23 13.18 4.19
C PHE A 205 -3.05 14.31 3.19
N ASP A 206 -3.65 14.20 2.00
CA ASP A 206 -3.62 15.23 0.95
C ASP A 206 -4.53 16.44 1.25
N ARG A 207 -5.38 16.31 2.28
CA ARG A 207 -6.31 17.36 2.74
C ARG A 207 -6.48 17.36 4.24
N PRO A 208 -6.96 18.47 4.83
CA PRO A 208 -7.24 18.54 6.26
C PRO A 208 -8.31 17.54 6.71
N TYR A 209 -8.11 16.98 7.89
CA TYR A 209 -9.09 16.16 8.60
C TYR A 209 -9.56 16.85 9.88
N THR A 210 -10.72 16.42 10.39
CA THR A 210 -11.15 16.65 11.77
C THR A 210 -11.24 15.31 12.49
N VAL A 211 -10.81 15.26 13.75
CA VAL A 211 -11.03 14.08 14.58
C VAL A 211 -12.50 14.07 15.00
N LYS A 212 -13.26 13.14 14.43
CA LYS A 212 -14.68 12.99 14.71
C LYS A 212 -14.90 12.29 16.03
N GLU A 213 -14.12 11.26 16.30
CA GLU A 213 -14.25 10.42 17.48
C GLU A 213 -12.94 9.71 17.79
N GLU A 214 -12.63 9.54 19.09
CA GLU A 214 -11.66 8.59 19.58
C GLU A 214 -12.41 7.38 20.13
N LEU A 215 -12.27 6.24 19.47
CA LEU A 215 -12.96 5.02 19.88
C LEU A 215 -12.33 4.40 21.11
N PRO A 216 -13.13 3.71 21.95
CA PRO A 216 -12.59 2.98 23.09
C PRO A 216 -11.63 1.87 22.61
N THR A 217 -10.54 1.72 23.34
CA THR A 217 -9.58 0.64 23.14
C THR A 217 -9.90 -0.54 24.06
N GLU A 218 -9.42 -1.72 23.73
CA GLU A 218 -9.55 -2.88 24.60
C GLU A 218 -8.79 -2.66 25.92
N LYS A 219 -9.23 -3.33 26.99
CA LYS A 219 -8.60 -3.20 28.29
C LYS A 219 -7.13 -3.63 28.25
N GLY A 220 -6.25 -2.71 28.62
CA GLY A 220 -4.80 -2.94 28.65
C GLY A 220 -4.07 -2.52 27.37
N GLU A 221 -4.78 -2.23 26.30
CA GLU A 221 -4.22 -1.66 25.08
C GLU A 221 -3.94 -0.16 25.23
N LYS A 222 -2.87 0.32 24.63
CA LYS A 222 -2.44 1.71 24.74
C LYS A 222 -2.56 2.50 23.45
N ALA A 223 -2.68 1.80 22.34
CA ALA A 223 -2.81 2.45 21.04
C ALA A 223 -4.18 3.09 20.86
N LYS A 224 -4.24 4.11 20.05
CA LYS A 224 -5.45 4.87 19.75
C LYS A 224 -6.18 4.31 18.55
N ARG A 225 -7.49 4.56 18.54
CA ARG A 225 -8.39 4.30 17.42
C ARG A 225 -9.16 5.58 17.13
N LEU A 226 -8.95 6.15 15.96
CA LEU A 226 -9.50 7.46 15.60
C LEU A 226 -10.39 7.36 14.39
N ILE A 227 -11.56 8.01 14.44
CA ILE A 227 -12.34 8.30 13.25
C ILE A 227 -12.01 9.72 12.80
N LEU A 228 -11.46 9.82 11.60
CA LEU A 228 -11.18 11.08 10.93
C LEU A 228 -12.29 11.36 9.91
N GLU A 229 -12.71 12.62 9.81
CA GLU A 229 -13.71 13.09 8.86
C GLU A 229 -13.09 14.11 7.92
N PHE A 230 -13.39 14.01 6.62
CA PHE A 230 -12.87 14.85 5.57
C PHE A 230 -14.00 15.59 4.86
N ASP A 231 -13.75 16.85 4.51
CA ASP A 231 -14.65 17.61 3.63
C ASP A 231 -14.43 17.17 2.18
N THR A 232 -15.39 16.40 1.67
CA THR A 232 -15.38 15.84 0.32
C THR A 232 -16.77 15.86 -0.30
N LYS A 233 -16.81 15.84 -1.62
CA LYS A 233 -18.04 15.61 -2.41
C LYS A 233 -18.05 14.18 -2.94
N PRO A 234 -19.23 13.61 -3.24
CA PRO A 234 -19.32 12.33 -3.92
C PRO A 234 -18.45 12.28 -5.18
N GLY A 235 -17.69 11.21 -5.31
CA GLY A 235 -16.72 11.01 -6.40
C GLY A 235 -15.33 11.59 -6.14
N GLU A 236 -15.12 12.36 -5.06
CA GLU A 236 -13.79 12.83 -4.68
C GLU A 236 -13.01 11.76 -3.91
N ALA A 237 -11.70 11.86 -3.98
CA ALA A 237 -10.80 10.93 -3.29
C ALA A 237 -9.99 11.63 -2.21
N VAL A 238 -9.68 10.89 -1.15
CA VAL A 238 -8.67 11.23 -0.14
C VAL A 238 -7.45 10.35 -0.38
N GLN A 239 -6.28 10.94 -0.40
CA GLN A 239 -5.02 10.21 -0.47
C GLN A 239 -4.35 10.18 0.90
N VAL A 240 -3.87 9.01 1.27
CA VAL A 240 -3.19 8.76 2.54
C VAL A 240 -1.84 8.13 2.26
N LYS A 241 -0.78 8.82 2.61
CA LYS A 241 0.59 8.32 2.51
C LYS A 241 1.05 7.87 3.89
N ILE A 242 1.45 6.61 4.03
CA ILE A 242 1.92 6.04 5.29
C ILE A 242 3.36 5.61 5.11
N ALA A 243 4.25 6.15 5.92
CA ALA A 243 5.63 5.70 5.97
C ALA A 243 5.94 5.06 7.32
N MET A 244 6.75 4.00 7.31
CA MET A 244 7.15 3.27 8.51
C MET A 244 8.66 3.06 8.56
N SER A 245 9.17 3.00 9.79
CA SER A 245 10.57 2.68 10.09
C SER A 245 10.64 1.85 11.37
N SER A 246 11.49 0.83 11.39
CA SER A 246 11.79 0.06 12.61
C SER A 246 12.91 0.67 13.47
N VAL A 247 13.41 1.86 13.11
CA VAL A 247 14.59 2.47 13.76
C VAL A 247 14.25 3.77 14.47
N ILE A 248 13.80 4.79 13.72
CA ILE A 248 13.47 6.13 14.25
C ILE A 248 12.45 6.82 13.34
N ILE A 249 11.80 7.84 13.90
CA ILE A 249 10.78 8.62 13.20
C ILE A 249 11.36 9.39 11.99
N ASP A 250 12.58 9.90 12.06
CA ASP A 250 13.23 10.65 10.97
C ASP A 250 13.37 9.80 9.69
N ARG A 251 13.54 8.49 9.83
CA ARG A 251 13.58 7.57 8.69
C ARG A 251 12.20 7.40 8.05
N ALA A 252 11.15 7.34 8.85
CA ALA A 252 9.78 7.33 8.32
C ALA A 252 9.46 8.66 7.61
N LEU A 253 9.81 9.80 8.20
CA LEU A 253 9.65 11.12 7.58
C LEU A 253 10.41 11.24 6.24
N ALA A 254 11.66 10.76 6.19
CA ALA A 254 12.47 10.79 4.97
C ALA A 254 11.85 9.92 3.85
N SER A 255 11.22 8.79 4.22
CA SER A 255 10.59 7.87 3.26
C SER A 255 9.34 8.45 2.59
N LEU A 256 8.71 9.49 3.17
CA LEU A 256 7.58 10.18 2.53
C LEU A 256 7.96 10.96 1.27
N GLN A 257 9.26 11.26 1.07
CA GLN A 257 9.75 12.07 -0.06
C GLN A 257 9.97 11.23 -1.33
N HIS A 258 9.89 9.94 -1.20
CA HIS A 258 10.03 8.94 -2.28
C HIS A 258 8.69 8.22 -2.49
#